data_e38068ad6e6ce352597802bf62f3ef0a
#
_entry.id   e38068ad6e6ce352597802bf62f3ef0a
#
_cell.length_a   1.000
_cell.length_b   1.000
_cell.length_c   1.000
_cell.angle_alpha   90.00
_cell.angle_beta   90.00
_cell.angle_gamma   90.00
#
_symmetry.space_group_name_H-M   'P 1'
#
loop_
_entity.id
_entity.type
_entity.pdbx_description
1 polymer ?
#
loop_
_entity_poly.entity_id
_entity_poly.type
_entity_poly.pdbx_seq_one_letter_code
_entity_poly.pdbx_strand_id
1 'polypeptide(L)'
;MKDFPVFPTDFGVSSIILREVPYRREAYIHIQDVQPEHVSAHLSECVSFCRMVGAETVLVREHPALDGYPLHTSVVEMRGSAWVDPALLRNVFPVTEQTVGQWRRICNERMACVDNAATLEEKDENRILKSGGAYFVHDRGELLGIGWLEDTKLLAVAAVKKGAGQEVMHTLMSLVEGADMNLEVASTNERAIRLYEKLGFLKTGELFRWYRAYPVADRDL
;
A
#
# COMPACT_ATOMS: atom_id res chain seq x y z
N MET A 1 2.31 -18.88 -7.40
CA MET A 1 1.46 -18.80 -6.19
C MET A 1 2.43 -18.69 -5.01
N LYS A 2 2.52 -17.55 -4.34
CA LYS A 2 3.37 -17.45 -3.14
C LYS A 2 2.64 -18.22 -2.04
N ASP A 3 3.32 -19.21 -1.45
CA ASP A 3 2.78 -20.02 -0.37
C ASP A 3 2.64 -19.13 0.89
N PHE A 4 1.45 -18.58 1.07
CA PHE A 4 1.10 -18.01 2.37
C PHE A 4 0.86 -19.18 3.31
N PRO A 5 1.52 -19.22 4.48
CA PRO A 5 1.32 -20.31 5.41
C PRO A 5 -0.16 -20.38 5.80
N VAL A 6 -0.72 -21.57 5.63
CA VAL A 6 -2.07 -21.89 6.07
C VAL A 6 -2.02 -22.13 7.57
N PHE A 7 -2.90 -21.48 8.32
CA PHE A 7 -3.02 -21.58 9.77
C PHE A 7 -4.39 -22.18 10.09
N PRO A 8 -4.46 -23.49 10.37
CA PRO A 8 -5.68 -24.14 10.81
C PRO A 8 -5.86 -23.95 12.32
N THR A 9 -7.10 -23.79 12.74
CA THR A 9 -7.55 -23.89 14.14
C THR A 9 -8.68 -24.94 14.22
N ASP A 10 -9.17 -25.23 15.41
CA ASP A 10 -10.36 -26.07 15.57
C ASP A 10 -11.64 -25.41 15.01
N PHE A 11 -11.59 -24.10 14.72
CA PHE A 11 -12.73 -23.28 14.33
C PHE A 11 -12.73 -22.86 12.86
N GLY A 12 -11.59 -22.97 12.16
CA GLY A 12 -11.49 -22.51 10.80
C GLY A 12 -10.07 -22.53 10.24
N VAL A 13 -9.93 -21.94 9.06
CA VAL A 13 -8.66 -21.90 8.31
C VAL A 13 -8.39 -20.49 7.81
N SER A 14 -7.19 -19.98 8.07
CA SER A 14 -6.73 -18.69 7.56
C SER A 14 -5.35 -18.78 6.93
N SER A 15 -5.03 -17.85 6.04
CA SER A 15 -3.65 -17.53 5.68
C SER A 15 -3.17 -16.35 6.51
N ILE A 16 -1.98 -16.47 7.09
CA ILE A 16 -1.37 -15.42 7.89
C ILE A 16 -0.14 -14.87 7.17
N ILE A 17 -0.12 -13.55 6.96
CA ILE A 17 0.96 -12.84 6.30
C ILE A 17 1.75 -12.09 7.37
N LEU A 18 3.03 -12.49 7.57
CA LEU A 18 3.92 -11.95 8.60
C LEU A 18 5.01 -11.05 8.02
N ARG A 19 4.99 -10.80 6.71
CA ARG A 19 6.03 -10.04 6.00
C ARG A 19 6.30 -8.66 6.63
N GLU A 20 5.24 -7.99 7.10
CA GLU A 20 5.36 -6.63 7.64
C GLU A 20 5.70 -6.60 9.15
N VAL A 21 5.75 -7.75 9.82
CA VAL A 21 6.09 -7.79 11.26
C VAL A 21 7.47 -7.20 11.57
N PRO A 22 8.56 -7.51 10.83
CA PRO A 22 9.88 -6.95 11.11
C PRO A 22 9.99 -5.45 10.88
N TYR A 23 9.13 -4.88 10.04
CA TYR A 23 9.22 -3.48 9.58
C TYR A 23 8.21 -2.56 10.25
N ARG A 24 6.97 -3.03 10.39
CA ARG A 24 5.81 -2.23 10.81
C ARG A 24 5.11 -2.82 12.03
N ARG A 25 5.54 -4.00 12.50
CA ARG A 25 4.86 -4.80 13.53
C ARG A 25 3.40 -5.10 13.20
N GLU A 26 3.12 -5.26 11.91
CA GLU A 26 1.79 -5.56 11.39
C GLU A 26 1.73 -6.98 10.84
N ALA A 27 0.66 -7.70 11.17
CA ALA A 27 0.32 -8.98 10.55
C ALA A 27 -1.05 -8.90 9.88
N TYR A 28 -1.24 -9.69 8.84
CA TYR A 28 -2.46 -9.68 8.05
C TYR A 28 -3.04 -11.08 7.97
N ILE A 29 -4.34 -11.20 8.19
CA ILE A 29 -5.09 -12.46 8.18
C ILE A 29 -6.06 -12.44 6.99
N HIS A 30 -6.07 -13.53 6.23
CA HIS A 30 -7.08 -13.83 5.23
C HIS A 30 -7.83 -15.08 5.68
N ILE A 31 -9.07 -14.93 6.12
CA ILE A 31 -9.94 -16.05 6.43
C ILE A 31 -10.27 -16.78 5.14
N GLN A 32 -10.03 -18.08 5.12
CA GLN A 32 -10.37 -18.95 3.99
C GLN A 32 -11.68 -19.70 4.24
N ASP A 33 -11.87 -20.15 5.50
CA ASP A 33 -13.07 -20.85 5.93
C ASP A 33 -13.25 -20.68 7.43
N VAL A 34 -14.46 -20.30 7.87
CA VAL A 34 -14.87 -20.20 9.27
C VAL A 34 -16.39 -20.14 9.34
N GLN A 35 -16.98 -20.83 10.31
CA GLN A 35 -18.40 -20.66 10.60
C GLN A 35 -18.61 -19.33 11.35
N PRO A 36 -19.64 -18.54 11.01
CA PRO A 36 -19.85 -17.20 11.58
C PRO A 36 -19.84 -17.16 13.12
N GLU A 37 -20.41 -18.17 13.79
CA GLU A 37 -20.45 -18.30 15.24
C GLU A 37 -19.06 -18.54 15.87
N HIS A 38 -18.10 -19.00 15.12
CA HIS A 38 -16.75 -19.34 15.57
C HIS A 38 -15.68 -18.30 15.18
N VAL A 39 -16.05 -17.25 14.45
CA VAL A 39 -15.09 -16.24 13.94
C VAL A 39 -14.26 -15.62 15.05
N SER A 40 -14.86 -15.30 16.19
CA SER A 40 -14.14 -14.70 17.32
C SER A 40 -13.11 -15.65 17.92
N ALA A 41 -13.46 -16.92 18.13
CA ALA A 41 -12.53 -17.93 18.63
C ALA A 41 -11.38 -18.17 17.66
N HIS A 42 -11.69 -18.34 16.37
CA HIS A 42 -10.69 -18.50 15.30
C HIS A 42 -9.72 -17.33 15.24
N LEU A 43 -10.23 -16.09 15.22
CA LEU A 43 -9.39 -14.90 15.17
C LEU A 43 -8.57 -14.72 16.45
N SER A 44 -9.09 -15.10 17.63
CA SER A 44 -8.33 -15.06 18.88
C SER A 44 -7.06 -15.91 18.83
N GLU A 45 -7.12 -17.12 18.26
CA GLU A 45 -5.95 -17.97 18.05
C GLU A 45 -4.98 -17.36 17.03
N CYS A 46 -5.49 -16.89 15.88
CA CYS A 46 -4.67 -16.24 14.86
C CYS A 46 -3.95 -15.00 15.42
N VAL A 47 -4.64 -14.16 16.18
CA VAL A 47 -4.07 -12.96 16.82
C VAL A 47 -3.02 -13.35 17.86
N SER A 48 -3.28 -14.37 18.68
CA SER A 48 -2.31 -14.86 19.69
C SER A 48 -1.02 -15.31 19.00
N PHE A 49 -1.11 -16.03 17.90
CA PHE A 49 0.04 -16.42 17.09
C PHE A 49 0.77 -15.20 16.53
N CYS A 50 0.05 -14.26 15.90
CA CYS A 50 0.65 -13.03 15.35
C CYS A 50 1.40 -12.22 16.42
N ARG A 51 0.83 -12.09 17.62
CA ARG A 51 1.47 -11.41 18.76
C ARG A 51 2.71 -12.14 19.24
N MET A 52 2.68 -13.46 19.31
CA MET A 52 3.83 -14.28 19.72
C MET A 52 5.03 -14.08 18.77
N VAL A 53 4.80 -13.82 17.49
CA VAL A 53 5.86 -13.53 16.51
C VAL A 53 6.19 -12.05 16.38
N GLY A 54 5.65 -11.18 17.25
CA GLY A 54 6.03 -9.77 17.37
C GLY A 54 5.13 -8.76 16.68
N ALA A 55 3.95 -9.16 16.20
CA ALA A 55 2.98 -8.21 15.68
C ALA A 55 2.30 -7.42 16.81
N GLU A 56 2.20 -6.10 16.67
CA GLU A 56 1.44 -5.21 17.55
C GLU A 56 0.04 -4.93 16.98
N THR A 57 -0.04 -4.81 15.66
CA THR A 57 -1.30 -4.63 14.94
C THR A 57 -1.59 -5.88 14.11
N VAL A 58 -2.80 -6.40 14.27
CA VAL A 58 -3.28 -7.54 13.47
C VAL A 58 -4.53 -7.13 12.73
N LEU A 59 -4.47 -7.22 11.42
CA LEU A 59 -5.54 -6.82 10.52
C LEU A 59 -6.10 -8.06 9.82
N VAL A 60 -7.41 -8.09 9.63
CA VAL A 60 -8.09 -9.15 8.91
C VAL A 60 -8.77 -8.58 7.67
N ARG A 61 -8.59 -9.23 6.53
CA ARG A 61 -9.26 -8.85 5.29
C ARG A 61 -10.76 -9.08 5.41
N GLU A 62 -11.55 -8.24 4.75
CA GLU A 62 -13.00 -8.36 4.72
C GLU A 62 -13.48 -9.81 4.51
N HIS A 63 -14.45 -10.18 5.31
CA HIS A 63 -15.12 -11.48 5.27
C HIS A 63 -16.54 -11.31 5.83
N PRO A 64 -17.55 -12.03 5.31
CA PRO A 64 -18.93 -11.90 5.78
C PRO A 64 -19.14 -12.09 7.28
N ALA A 65 -18.30 -12.89 7.93
CA ALA A 65 -18.37 -13.15 9.37
C ALA A 65 -17.79 -12.01 10.25
N LEU A 66 -17.28 -10.91 9.66
CA LEU A 66 -16.67 -9.79 10.40
C LEU A 66 -17.67 -8.66 10.70
N ASP A 67 -18.94 -8.94 10.71
CA ASP A 67 -19.94 -7.95 11.10
C ASP A 67 -19.66 -7.44 12.53
N GLY A 68 -19.63 -6.10 12.70
CA GLY A 68 -19.31 -5.46 13.97
C GLY A 68 -17.81 -5.32 14.31
N TYR A 69 -16.90 -5.86 13.49
CA TYR A 69 -15.46 -5.59 13.68
C TYR A 69 -15.09 -4.17 13.25
N PRO A 70 -14.14 -3.51 13.95
CA PRO A 70 -13.79 -2.14 13.62
C PRO A 70 -13.02 -2.05 12.31
N LEU A 71 -13.53 -1.24 11.39
CA LEU A 71 -12.84 -0.92 10.14
C LEU A 71 -11.53 -0.19 10.46
N HIS A 72 -10.42 -0.65 9.88
CA HIS A 72 -9.14 0.02 9.96
C HIS A 72 -8.92 0.94 8.77
N THR A 73 -8.98 0.39 7.56
CA THR A 73 -8.85 1.13 6.30
C THR A 73 -9.50 0.34 5.17
N SER A 74 -9.86 1.04 4.11
CA SER A 74 -10.18 0.38 2.83
C SER A 74 -9.17 0.80 1.77
N VAL A 75 -9.03 0.00 0.73
CA VAL A 75 -8.25 0.34 -0.46
C VAL A 75 -9.20 0.78 -1.54
N VAL A 76 -9.00 2.01 -2.02
CA VAL A 76 -9.84 2.66 -3.02
C VAL A 76 -9.08 2.75 -4.33
N GLU A 77 -9.73 2.40 -5.43
CA GLU A 77 -9.22 2.69 -6.77
C GLU A 77 -9.59 4.12 -7.17
N MET A 78 -8.63 4.84 -7.74
CA MET A 78 -8.88 6.13 -8.36
C MET A 78 -8.40 6.10 -9.81
N ARG A 79 -9.14 6.76 -10.71
CA ARG A 79 -8.81 6.88 -12.13
C ARG A 79 -8.89 8.34 -12.57
N GLY A 80 -7.98 8.72 -13.46
CA GLY A 80 -7.95 10.05 -14.03
C GLY A 80 -7.22 10.08 -15.35
N SER A 81 -7.53 11.07 -16.19
CA SER A 81 -6.78 11.32 -17.41
C SER A 81 -5.44 11.95 -17.08
N ALA A 82 -4.39 11.53 -17.76
CA ALA A 82 -3.04 12.06 -17.60
C ALA A 82 -2.90 13.44 -18.25
N TRP A 83 -3.69 14.43 -17.80
CA TRP A 83 -3.51 15.83 -18.20
C TRP A 83 -2.33 16.46 -17.44
N VAL A 84 -1.48 17.14 -18.16
CA VAL A 84 -0.21 17.65 -17.65
C VAL A 84 -0.14 19.17 -17.76
N ASP A 85 0.23 19.84 -16.66
CA ASP A 85 0.62 21.26 -16.69
C ASP A 85 2.11 21.36 -17.05
N PRO A 86 2.48 21.89 -18.25
CA PRO A 86 3.88 21.99 -18.67
C PRO A 86 4.75 22.81 -17.72
N ALA A 87 4.17 23.74 -16.96
CA ALA A 87 4.91 24.56 -15.98
C ALA A 87 5.39 23.75 -14.76
N LEU A 88 4.77 22.62 -14.50
CA LEU A 88 5.07 21.73 -13.39
C LEU A 88 5.98 20.56 -13.76
N LEU A 89 6.36 20.41 -15.03
CA LEU A 89 7.26 19.36 -15.47
C LEU A 89 8.67 19.53 -14.91
N ARG A 90 9.24 18.42 -14.50
CA ARG A 90 10.59 18.33 -13.97
C ARG A 90 11.36 17.23 -14.69
N ASN A 91 12.64 17.10 -14.36
CA ASN A 91 13.46 16.06 -14.96
C ASN A 91 13.20 14.71 -14.29
N VAL A 92 13.25 13.63 -15.08
CA VAL A 92 13.17 12.26 -14.59
C VAL A 92 14.45 11.50 -14.90
N PHE A 93 14.86 10.66 -13.95
CA PHE A 93 15.88 9.65 -14.16
C PHE A 93 15.30 8.28 -13.91
N PRO A 94 15.44 7.33 -14.84
CA PRO A 94 15.06 5.96 -14.59
C PRO A 94 15.96 5.33 -13.53
N VAL A 95 15.38 4.43 -12.76
CA VAL A 95 16.11 3.64 -11.76
C VAL A 95 16.99 2.62 -12.47
N THR A 96 18.24 2.51 -12.04
CA THR A 96 19.26 1.59 -12.58
C THR A 96 19.70 0.61 -11.49
N GLU A 97 20.50 -0.41 -11.87
CA GLU A 97 21.09 -1.35 -10.92
C GLU A 97 21.89 -0.67 -9.80
N GLN A 98 22.56 0.46 -10.12
CA GLN A 98 23.33 1.23 -9.14
C GLN A 98 22.47 2.04 -8.18
N THR A 99 21.23 2.36 -8.56
CA THR A 99 20.37 3.30 -7.82
C THR A 99 19.12 2.66 -7.22
N VAL A 100 18.79 1.42 -7.59
CA VAL A 100 17.57 0.75 -7.12
C VAL A 100 17.51 0.59 -5.60
N GLY A 101 18.61 0.28 -4.95
CA GLY A 101 18.67 0.17 -3.49
C GLY A 101 18.41 1.50 -2.78
N GLN A 102 18.87 2.64 -3.37
CA GLN A 102 18.55 3.98 -2.85
C GLN A 102 17.08 4.32 -3.06
N TRP A 103 16.55 4.04 -4.25
CA TRP A 103 15.14 4.28 -4.57
C TRP A 103 14.23 3.49 -3.62
N ARG A 104 14.51 2.19 -3.40
CA ARG A 104 13.78 1.32 -2.49
C ARG A 104 13.76 1.87 -1.05
N ARG A 105 14.92 2.33 -0.54
CA ARG A 105 15.01 2.92 0.80
C ARG A 105 14.14 4.16 0.92
N ILE A 106 14.21 5.08 -0.06
CA ILE A 106 13.35 6.28 -0.08
C ILE A 106 11.87 5.89 -0.12
N CYS A 107 11.50 4.93 -0.96
CA CYS A 107 10.13 4.43 -1.03
C CYS A 107 9.65 3.93 0.34
N ASN A 108 10.39 3.05 0.99
CA ASN A 108 10.05 2.50 2.29
C ASN A 108 9.92 3.59 3.37
N GLU A 109 10.87 4.52 3.43
CA GLU A 109 10.85 5.64 4.39
C GLU A 109 9.59 6.50 4.21
N ARG A 110 9.21 6.80 2.97
CA ARG A 110 8.06 7.64 2.68
C ARG A 110 6.72 6.92 2.84
N MET A 111 6.72 5.61 2.66
CA MET A 111 5.52 4.77 2.80
C MET A 111 5.35 4.20 4.22
N ALA A 112 6.30 4.38 5.13
CA ALA A 112 6.28 3.78 6.46
C ALA A 112 5.00 4.07 7.28
N CYS A 113 4.40 5.25 7.10
CA CYS A 113 3.18 5.67 7.80
C CYS A 113 1.92 5.56 6.92
N VAL A 114 2.00 4.92 5.76
CA VAL A 114 0.85 4.75 4.85
C VAL A 114 0.24 3.37 5.11
N ASP A 115 -1.01 3.34 5.52
CA ASP A 115 -1.73 2.08 5.72
C ASP A 115 -1.73 1.24 4.45
N ASN A 116 -1.60 -0.06 4.62
CA ASN A 116 -1.59 -1.05 3.54
C ASN A 116 -0.44 -0.90 2.51
N ALA A 117 0.53 -0.02 2.74
CA ALA A 117 1.72 0.03 1.90
C ALA A 117 2.66 -1.13 2.25
N ALA A 118 3.05 -1.91 1.24
CA ALA A 118 3.99 -3.00 1.44
C ALA A 118 5.43 -2.48 1.52
N THR A 119 6.22 -3.02 2.46
CA THR A 119 7.65 -2.76 2.52
C THR A 119 8.37 -3.53 1.41
N LEU A 120 9.20 -2.82 0.64
CA LEU A 120 9.99 -3.40 -0.43
C LEU A 120 11.29 -4.00 0.12
N GLU A 121 11.55 -5.26 -0.18
CA GLU A 121 12.77 -5.99 0.20
C GLU A 121 13.78 -6.00 -0.96
N GLU A 122 15.02 -6.41 -0.70
CA GLU A 122 16.04 -6.55 -1.75
C GLU A 122 15.62 -7.47 -2.90
N LYS A 123 14.89 -8.53 -2.59
CA LYS A 123 14.33 -9.43 -3.61
C LYS A 123 13.35 -8.74 -4.57
N ASP A 124 12.75 -7.61 -4.17
CA ASP A 124 11.83 -6.85 -4.99
C ASP A 124 12.56 -5.94 -6.00
N GLU A 125 13.87 -5.68 -5.81
CA GLU A 125 14.69 -4.83 -6.69
C GLU A 125 14.71 -5.33 -8.13
N ASN A 126 14.80 -6.63 -8.33
CA ASN A 126 14.74 -7.22 -9.66
C ASN A 126 13.40 -6.95 -10.37
N ARG A 127 12.28 -6.90 -9.63
CA ARG A 127 10.97 -6.56 -10.18
C ARG A 127 10.93 -5.09 -10.58
N ILE A 128 11.47 -4.21 -9.73
CA ILE A 128 11.53 -2.76 -9.98
C ILE A 128 12.34 -2.49 -11.26
N LEU A 129 13.50 -3.10 -11.40
CA LEU A 129 14.36 -2.95 -12.58
C LEU A 129 13.71 -3.50 -13.84
N LYS A 130 13.11 -4.68 -13.77
CA LYS A 130 12.46 -5.32 -14.93
C LYS A 130 11.23 -4.55 -15.42
N SER A 131 10.54 -3.84 -14.55
CA SER A 131 9.40 -3.02 -14.96
C SER A 131 9.81 -1.83 -15.83
N GLY A 132 11.04 -1.32 -15.64
CA GLY A 132 11.52 -0.11 -16.34
C GLY A 132 10.75 1.17 -15.99
N GLY A 133 9.78 1.10 -15.10
CA GLY A 133 8.86 2.20 -14.78
C GLY A 133 9.13 2.91 -13.45
N ALA A 134 10.25 2.66 -12.81
CA ALA A 134 10.63 3.34 -11.58
C ALA A 134 11.55 4.54 -11.88
N TYR A 135 11.26 5.68 -11.25
CA TYR A 135 11.90 6.96 -11.56
C TYR A 135 12.25 7.76 -10.31
N PHE A 136 13.30 8.56 -10.43
CA PHE A 136 13.55 9.73 -9.60
C PHE A 136 13.08 10.98 -10.32
N VAL A 137 12.40 11.88 -9.62
CA VAL A 137 11.99 13.20 -10.13
C VAL A 137 12.82 14.27 -9.43
N HIS A 138 13.51 15.13 -10.20
CA HIS A 138 14.37 16.15 -9.63
C HIS A 138 14.27 17.47 -10.39
N ASP A 139 14.64 18.57 -9.72
CA ASP A 139 14.80 19.87 -10.31
C ASP A 139 16.11 20.51 -9.81
N ARG A 140 16.93 21.02 -10.75
CA ARG A 140 18.18 21.74 -10.45
C ARG A 140 19.11 21.03 -9.45
N GLY A 141 19.20 19.70 -9.56
CA GLY A 141 20.05 18.88 -8.69
C GLY A 141 19.42 18.49 -7.35
N GLU A 142 18.20 18.94 -7.06
CA GLU A 142 17.45 18.55 -5.87
C GLU A 142 16.46 17.44 -6.17
N LEU A 143 16.44 16.39 -5.34
CA LEU A 143 15.47 15.32 -5.45
C LEU A 143 14.10 15.76 -4.92
N LEU A 144 13.12 15.84 -5.80
CA LEU A 144 11.75 16.23 -5.47
C LEU A 144 10.91 15.04 -4.99
N GLY A 145 11.10 13.87 -5.61
CA GLY A 145 10.34 12.68 -5.28
C GLY A 145 10.71 11.47 -6.13
N ILE A 146 9.94 10.42 -5.95
CA ILE A 146 10.06 9.16 -6.67
C ILE A 146 8.70 8.70 -7.18
N GLY A 147 8.71 7.87 -8.21
CA GLY A 147 7.50 7.22 -8.72
C GLY A 147 7.78 5.86 -9.32
N TRP A 148 6.73 5.04 -9.38
CA TRP A 148 6.76 3.74 -10.04
C TRP A 148 5.48 3.54 -10.83
N LEU A 149 5.62 3.44 -12.14
CA LEU A 149 4.56 3.18 -13.10
C LEU A 149 4.70 1.76 -13.64
N GLU A 150 3.60 1.09 -13.86
CA GLU A 150 3.52 -0.15 -14.65
C GLU A 150 2.42 0.07 -15.68
N ASP A 151 2.81 0.27 -16.91
CA ASP A 151 1.95 0.81 -17.97
C ASP A 151 1.32 2.14 -17.54
N THR A 152 0.00 2.19 -17.35
CA THR A 152 -0.74 3.36 -16.87
C THR A 152 -1.12 3.29 -15.40
N LYS A 153 -0.69 2.24 -14.68
CA LYS A 153 -0.93 2.09 -13.25
C LYS A 153 0.20 2.71 -12.43
N LEU A 154 -0.16 3.65 -11.56
CA LEU A 154 0.75 4.21 -10.57
C LEU A 154 0.84 3.27 -9.36
N LEU A 155 1.96 2.55 -9.24
CA LEU A 155 2.19 1.59 -8.14
C LEU A 155 2.71 2.27 -6.87
N ALA A 156 3.52 3.32 -7.02
CA ALA A 156 4.03 4.10 -5.90
C ALA A 156 4.36 5.52 -6.34
N VAL A 157 4.11 6.49 -5.47
CA VAL A 157 4.58 7.86 -5.61
C VAL A 157 4.86 8.46 -4.23
N ALA A 158 5.97 9.14 -4.10
CA ALA A 158 6.29 9.86 -2.88
C ALA A 158 7.06 11.15 -3.16
N ALA A 159 6.59 12.26 -2.59
CA ALA A 159 7.35 13.50 -2.55
C ALA A 159 8.40 13.41 -1.44
N VAL A 160 9.66 13.63 -1.79
CA VAL A 160 10.78 13.73 -0.86
C VAL A 160 10.86 15.16 -0.31
N LYS A 161 10.78 16.14 -1.21
CA LYS A 161 10.71 17.56 -0.84
C LYS A 161 9.27 17.92 -0.42
N LYS A 162 9.15 18.63 0.71
CA LYS A 162 7.85 19.13 1.17
C LYS A 162 7.22 20.06 0.14
N GLY A 163 5.98 19.78 -0.25
CA GLY A 163 5.23 20.60 -1.21
C GLY A 163 5.36 20.15 -2.67
N ALA A 164 6.34 19.34 -3.04
CA ALA A 164 6.60 18.95 -4.43
C ALA A 164 5.65 17.87 -5.01
N GLY A 165 4.59 17.48 -4.29
CA GLY A 165 3.71 16.40 -4.71
C GLY A 165 3.04 16.61 -6.07
N GLN A 166 2.64 17.86 -6.40
CA GLN A 166 2.05 18.17 -7.69
C GLN A 166 3.07 18.05 -8.82
N GLU A 167 4.27 18.62 -8.64
CA GLU A 167 5.36 18.56 -9.62
C GLU A 167 5.77 17.10 -9.90
N VAL A 168 5.91 16.29 -8.85
CA VAL A 168 6.20 14.86 -8.99
C VAL A 168 5.10 14.16 -9.78
N MET A 169 3.83 14.38 -9.43
CA MET A 169 2.72 13.76 -10.14
C MET A 169 2.60 14.19 -11.59
N HIS A 170 2.63 15.51 -11.90
CA HIS A 170 2.58 15.99 -13.29
C HIS A 170 3.72 15.43 -14.13
N THR A 171 4.92 15.33 -13.54
CA THR A 171 6.08 14.77 -14.21
C THR A 171 5.90 13.28 -14.51
N LEU A 172 5.36 12.49 -13.56
CA LEU A 172 5.05 11.08 -13.82
C LEU A 172 3.90 10.90 -14.82
N MET A 173 2.87 11.73 -14.73
CA MET A 173 1.75 11.72 -15.68
C MET A 173 2.20 12.02 -17.12
N SER A 174 3.22 12.88 -17.30
CA SER A 174 3.76 13.18 -18.64
C SER A 174 4.40 11.99 -19.34
N LEU A 175 4.79 10.95 -18.59
CA LEU A 175 5.36 9.72 -19.16
C LEU A 175 4.29 8.82 -19.82
N VAL A 176 3.01 9.06 -19.50
CA VAL A 176 1.85 8.32 -20.01
C VAL A 176 0.77 9.28 -20.54
N GLU A 177 1.18 10.46 -21.00
CA GLU A 177 0.28 11.53 -21.46
C GLU A 177 -0.72 11.03 -22.51
N GLY A 178 -1.97 11.44 -22.37
CA GLY A 178 -3.08 11.03 -23.22
C GLY A 178 -3.71 9.68 -22.87
N ALA A 179 -3.20 8.98 -21.86
CA ALA A 179 -3.79 7.74 -21.36
C ALA A 179 -4.60 7.96 -20.07
N ASP A 180 -5.53 7.06 -19.81
CA ASP A 180 -6.19 6.98 -18.50
C ASP A 180 -5.28 6.27 -17.51
N MET A 181 -4.96 6.96 -16.43
CA MET A 181 -4.20 6.40 -15.32
C MET A 181 -5.09 5.84 -14.23
N ASN A 182 -4.60 4.80 -13.55
CA ASN A 182 -5.22 4.31 -12.33
C ASN A 182 -4.19 4.18 -11.19
N LEU A 183 -4.71 4.22 -9.98
CA LEU A 183 -3.93 4.02 -8.75
C LEU A 183 -4.81 3.43 -7.65
N GLU A 184 -4.14 2.83 -6.67
CA GLU A 184 -4.77 2.35 -5.45
C GLU A 184 -4.27 3.16 -4.26
N VAL A 185 -5.18 3.54 -3.36
CA VAL A 185 -4.85 4.36 -2.19
C VAL A 185 -5.63 3.90 -0.97
N ALA A 186 -4.97 3.87 0.20
CA ALA A 186 -5.67 3.65 1.46
C ALA A 186 -6.62 4.81 1.75
N SER A 187 -7.86 4.51 2.16
CA SER A 187 -8.89 5.51 2.47
C SER A 187 -8.47 6.48 3.59
N THR A 188 -7.57 6.04 4.46
CA THR A 188 -6.97 6.84 5.53
C THR A 188 -5.88 7.81 5.05
N ASN A 189 -5.35 7.64 3.83
CA ASN A 189 -4.37 8.56 3.23
C ASN A 189 -5.05 9.77 2.57
N GLU A 190 -5.79 10.53 3.39
CA GLU A 190 -6.54 11.70 2.91
C GLU A 190 -5.68 12.74 2.19
N ARG A 191 -4.41 12.86 2.58
CA ARG A 191 -3.49 13.82 1.93
C ARG A 191 -3.23 13.42 0.47
N ALA A 192 -2.99 12.15 0.20
CA ALA A 192 -2.80 11.65 -1.15
C ALA A 192 -4.10 11.74 -1.96
N ILE A 193 -5.23 11.35 -1.36
CA ILE A 193 -6.55 11.43 -2.01
C ILE A 193 -6.83 12.89 -2.45
N ARG A 194 -6.67 13.87 -1.56
CA ARG A 194 -6.85 15.29 -1.91
C ARG A 194 -5.90 15.77 -3.02
N LEU A 195 -4.67 15.24 -3.08
CA LEU A 195 -3.77 15.54 -4.18
C LEU A 195 -4.30 14.95 -5.49
N TYR A 196 -4.69 13.69 -5.50
CA TYR A 196 -5.21 13.03 -6.69
C TYR A 196 -6.51 13.68 -7.20
N GLU A 197 -7.43 14.03 -6.30
CA GLU A 197 -8.67 14.76 -6.65
C GLU A 197 -8.37 16.12 -7.31
N LYS A 198 -7.38 16.86 -6.81
CA LYS A 198 -6.92 18.13 -7.45
C LYS A 198 -6.32 17.92 -8.84
N LEU A 199 -5.78 16.74 -9.11
CA LEU A 199 -5.22 16.34 -10.41
C LEU A 199 -6.28 15.73 -11.34
N GLY A 200 -7.56 15.74 -10.93
CA GLY A 200 -8.67 15.23 -11.73
C GLY A 200 -8.93 13.74 -11.60
N PHE A 201 -8.29 13.04 -10.67
CA PHE A 201 -8.62 11.65 -10.39
C PHE A 201 -9.93 11.55 -9.62
N LEU A 202 -10.75 10.58 -9.98
CA LEU A 202 -12.02 10.27 -9.33
C LEU A 202 -11.94 8.88 -8.69
N LYS A 203 -12.57 8.73 -7.55
CA LYS A 203 -12.78 7.41 -6.93
C LYS A 203 -13.71 6.58 -7.80
N THR A 204 -13.27 5.42 -8.23
CA THR A 204 -14.05 4.51 -9.10
C THR A 204 -14.61 3.32 -8.37
N GLY A 205 -14.03 2.94 -7.24
CA GLY A 205 -14.51 1.84 -6.43
C GLY A 205 -13.69 1.60 -5.18
N GLU A 206 -14.24 0.82 -4.29
CA GLU A 206 -13.53 0.24 -3.16
C GLU A 206 -13.16 -1.18 -3.53
N LEU A 207 -11.89 -1.54 -3.39
CA LEU A 207 -11.38 -2.83 -3.81
C LEU A 207 -11.52 -3.88 -2.71
N PHE A 208 -11.20 -3.48 -1.47
CA PHE A 208 -11.33 -4.33 -0.29
C PHE A 208 -11.12 -3.52 1.00
N ARG A 209 -11.47 -4.14 2.12
CA ARG A 209 -11.36 -3.58 3.47
C ARG A 209 -10.43 -4.39 4.37
N TRP A 210 -9.81 -3.67 5.30
CA TRP A 210 -9.08 -4.23 6.43
C TRP A 210 -9.77 -3.87 7.74
N TYR A 211 -10.03 -4.85 8.56
CA TYR A 211 -10.61 -4.71 9.89
C TYR A 211 -9.55 -5.01 10.95
N ARG A 212 -9.67 -4.42 12.12
CA ARG A 212 -8.89 -4.85 13.28
C ARG A 212 -9.38 -6.23 13.72
N ALA A 213 -8.46 -7.19 13.89
CA ALA A 213 -8.81 -8.58 14.16
C ALA A 213 -9.33 -8.84 15.59
N TYR A 214 -9.55 -7.79 16.38
CA TYR A 214 -10.09 -7.87 17.73
C TYR A 214 -11.21 -6.85 17.92
N PRO A 215 -12.31 -7.21 18.62
CA PRO A 215 -13.40 -6.30 18.97
C PRO A 215 -12.89 -5.13 19.82
N VAL A 216 -13.56 -3.98 19.76
CA VAL A 216 -13.21 -2.75 20.49
C VAL A 216 -13.23 -2.93 22.02
N ALA A 217 -13.85 -3.98 22.55
CA ALA A 217 -14.07 -4.19 23.97
C ALA A 217 -12.81 -4.53 24.80
N ASP A 218 -11.67 -4.88 24.17
CA ASP A 218 -10.44 -5.30 24.88
C ASP A 218 -9.40 -4.18 25.05
N ARG A 219 -9.82 -2.92 25.19
CA ARG A 219 -8.88 -1.81 25.46
C ARG A 219 -8.54 -1.60 26.94
N ASP A 220 -9.11 -2.39 27.85
CA ASP A 220 -8.90 -2.27 29.28
C ASP A 220 -8.45 -3.61 29.90
N LEU A 221 -7.23 -4.07 29.55
CA LEU A 221 -6.49 -5.05 30.35
C LEU A 221 -4.98 -4.77 30.27
#